data_2790aed87df81c8d968f54f67ed9abb7
#
_entry.id   2790aed87df81c8d968f54f67ed9abb7
#
_cell.length_a   1.000
_cell.length_b   1.000
_cell.length_c   1.000
_cell.angle_alpha   90.00
_cell.angle_beta   90.00
_cell.angle_gamma   90.00
#
_symmetry.space_group_name_H-M   'P 1'
#
loop_
_entity.id
_entity.type
_entity.pdbx_description
1 polymer ?
#
loop_
_entity_poly.entity_id
_entity_poly.type
_entity_poly.pdbx_seq_one_letter_code
_entity_poly.pdbx_strand_id
1 'polypeptide(L)'
;MTAITITTMLVFAVAMIYYGVSWYADNIQERAIAGLSPDAAKAFSDIDRGVMPDLQQFQALLDVLPHVQSAGDDELVASVFVFGLAGVLLCSLLGYIISRRIAAPLQELTVAAQRMAAGDFSSGEKVKANRIVEIVFLVDSFDSLKQELQMMERRLKFNTMAVAHELRTPLTILQGRLHGIADDIFPLDKQAIRHLIAQVEGLARLVDDLRTLSLAETNSLVKDIEPLDLATECAAVAEAARPLLDEAGICLNLSLDPAPVQGDRQRLRQLLLVLIDNVRRYAAGGKSLRCSTGIREGRPFIAIEDRGPGFPPGVEAHGIELFWRTEPSRARTTGGTGLGLSIARAIAQAHNSDMQIAAGQDGGTIVTILFKTTS
;
A
#
# COMPACT_ATOMS: atom_id res chain seq x y z
N MET A 1 28.48 5.78 0.59
CA MET A 1 28.24 6.87 -0.37
C MET A 1 29.13 8.09 -0.13
N THR A 2 29.23 8.61 1.08
CA THR A 2 30.08 9.76 1.43
C THR A 2 31.57 9.55 1.13
N ALA A 3 32.13 8.37 1.37
CA ALA A 3 33.54 8.07 1.08
C ALA A 3 33.84 8.11 -0.43
N ILE A 4 32.95 7.55 -1.27
CA ILE A 4 33.13 7.54 -2.73
C ILE A 4 33.04 8.96 -3.29
N THR A 5 32.11 9.78 -2.83
CA THR A 5 31.98 11.18 -3.28
C THR A 5 33.19 12.01 -2.87
N ILE A 6 33.70 11.84 -1.64
CA ILE A 6 34.91 12.54 -1.16
C ILE A 6 36.12 12.11 -1.99
N THR A 7 36.28 10.81 -2.24
CA THR A 7 37.39 10.28 -3.07
C THR A 7 37.31 10.80 -4.49
N THR A 8 36.14 10.82 -5.10
CA THR A 8 35.94 11.37 -6.46
C THR A 8 36.26 12.86 -6.53
N MET A 9 35.85 13.65 -5.53
CA MET A 9 36.16 15.06 -5.40
C MET A 9 37.67 15.31 -5.26
N LEU A 10 38.35 14.50 -4.42
CA LEU A 10 39.81 14.60 -4.22
C LEU A 10 40.55 14.27 -5.52
N VAL A 11 40.18 13.19 -6.20
CA VAL A 11 40.78 12.80 -7.49
C VAL A 11 40.59 13.92 -8.52
N PHE A 12 39.41 14.51 -8.58
CA PHE A 12 39.12 15.60 -9.51
C PHE A 12 39.93 16.87 -9.18
N ALA A 13 40.04 17.24 -7.89
CA ALA A 13 40.86 18.38 -7.46
C ALA A 13 42.35 18.17 -7.81
N VAL A 14 42.88 16.97 -7.57
CA VAL A 14 44.26 16.60 -7.91
C VAL A 14 44.48 16.66 -9.45
N ALA A 15 43.51 16.13 -10.22
CA ALA A 15 43.58 16.20 -11.69
C ALA A 15 43.60 17.65 -12.20
N MET A 16 42.77 18.54 -11.64
CA MET A 16 42.75 19.97 -12.00
C MET A 16 44.07 20.64 -11.71
N ILE A 17 44.68 20.35 -10.57
CA ILE A 17 46.03 20.88 -10.23
C ILE A 17 47.06 20.33 -11.23
N TYR A 18 47.06 19.03 -11.51
CA TYR A 18 47.96 18.40 -12.44
C TYR A 18 47.86 19.01 -13.86
N TYR A 19 46.63 19.14 -14.38
CA TYR A 19 46.39 19.75 -15.67
C TYR A 19 46.77 21.24 -15.68
N GLY A 20 46.55 21.96 -14.57
CA GLY A 20 46.97 23.35 -14.43
C GLY A 20 48.49 23.50 -14.49
N VAL A 21 49.21 22.65 -13.76
CA VAL A 21 50.69 22.65 -13.78
C VAL A 21 51.23 22.23 -15.14
N SER A 22 50.65 21.22 -15.80
CA SER A 22 51.06 20.77 -17.13
C SER A 22 50.84 21.86 -18.19
N TRP A 23 49.65 22.48 -18.21
CA TRP A 23 49.33 23.59 -19.11
C TRP A 23 50.28 24.77 -18.93
N TYR A 24 50.61 25.07 -17.65
CA TYR A 24 51.56 26.11 -17.32
C TYR A 24 52.96 25.77 -17.84
N ALA A 25 53.44 24.56 -17.62
CA ALA A 25 54.76 24.12 -18.10
C ALA A 25 54.89 24.23 -19.64
N ASP A 26 53.84 23.85 -20.37
CA ASP A 26 53.81 23.95 -21.84
C ASP A 26 53.81 25.41 -22.32
N ASN A 27 53.06 26.27 -21.62
CA ASN A 27 52.89 27.68 -22.00
C ASN A 27 54.11 28.56 -21.63
N ILE A 28 54.85 28.19 -20.57
CA ILE A 28 56.04 28.90 -20.15
C ILE A 28 57.18 28.73 -21.17
N GLN A 29 57.34 27.55 -21.74
CA GLN A 29 58.36 27.23 -22.71
C GLN A 29 58.18 28.08 -23.97
N GLU A 30 56.97 28.25 -24.47
CA GLU A 30 56.68 29.10 -25.62
C GLU A 30 56.91 30.59 -25.33
N ARG A 31 56.53 31.10 -24.16
CA ARG A 31 56.64 32.48 -23.74
C ARG A 31 58.06 32.84 -23.40
N ALA A 32 58.84 31.97 -22.77
CA ALA A 32 60.21 32.14 -22.45
C ALA A 32 61.04 32.31 -23.76
N ILE A 33 60.74 31.48 -24.75
CA ILE A 33 61.43 31.59 -26.08
C ILE A 33 61.01 32.86 -26.81
N ALA A 34 59.76 33.28 -26.75
CA ALA A 34 59.25 34.49 -27.42
C ALA A 34 59.77 35.80 -26.80
N GLY A 35 60.19 35.81 -25.53
CA GLY A 35 60.72 36.95 -24.81
C GLY A 35 62.25 37.10 -24.86
N LEU A 36 62.99 36.15 -25.45
CA LEU A 36 64.43 36.14 -25.55
C LEU A 36 64.91 37.13 -26.63
N SER A 37 66.04 37.78 -26.34
CA SER A 37 66.76 38.55 -27.40
C SER A 37 67.15 37.58 -28.52
N PRO A 38 67.35 38.10 -29.79
CA PRO A 38 67.68 37.22 -30.91
C PRO A 38 68.94 36.38 -30.67
N ASP A 39 69.89 36.91 -29.92
CA ASP A 39 71.13 36.22 -29.59
C ASP A 39 70.94 35.14 -28.51
N ALA A 40 70.15 35.42 -27.49
CA ALA A 40 69.79 34.45 -26.46
C ALA A 40 68.92 33.34 -27.01
N ALA A 41 67.93 33.61 -27.90
CA ALA A 41 67.15 32.64 -28.58
C ALA A 41 67.92 31.67 -29.45
N LYS A 42 68.93 32.20 -30.13
CA LYS A 42 69.86 31.41 -30.94
C LYS A 42 70.75 30.52 -30.08
N ALA A 43 71.31 31.06 -28.99
CA ALA A 43 72.05 30.26 -28.00
C ALA A 43 71.24 29.11 -27.41
N PHE A 44 69.94 29.34 -27.08
CA PHE A 44 69.01 28.32 -26.58
C PHE A 44 68.76 27.23 -27.63
N SER A 45 68.49 27.62 -28.87
CA SER A 45 68.34 26.70 -30.01
C SER A 45 69.57 25.86 -30.31
N ASP A 46 70.74 26.43 -30.20
CA ASP A 46 72.00 25.73 -30.43
C ASP A 46 72.34 24.74 -29.35
N ILE A 47 72.04 25.07 -28.08
CA ILE A 47 72.14 24.14 -26.93
C ILE A 47 71.13 22.97 -27.07
N ASP A 48 69.90 23.25 -27.46
CA ASP A 48 68.85 22.20 -27.66
C ASP A 48 69.29 21.25 -28.81
N ARG A 49 70.02 21.72 -29.78
CA ARG A 49 70.57 20.89 -30.86
C ARG A 49 71.90 20.21 -30.49
N GLY A 50 72.41 20.42 -29.28
CA GLY A 50 73.68 19.87 -28.83
C GLY A 50 74.92 20.61 -29.44
N VAL A 51 74.73 21.81 -29.97
CA VAL A 51 75.78 22.62 -30.53
C VAL A 51 76.20 23.67 -29.49
N MET A 52 77.52 23.93 -29.34
CA MET A 52 78.02 24.93 -28.39
C MET A 52 77.82 26.34 -28.97
N PRO A 53 77.06 27.23 -28.32
CA PRO A 53 76.81 28.59 -28.79
C PRO A 53 78.09 29.46 -28.70
N ASP A 54 78.15 30.56 -29.48
CA ASP A 54 79.21 31.54 -29.38
C ASP A 54 79.21 32.25 -28.02
N LEU A 55 80.35 32.65 -27.53
CA LEU A 55 80.54 33.20 -26.18
C LEU A 55 79.62 34.41 -25.92
N GLN A 56 79.41 35.26 -26.93
CA GLN A 56 78.50 36.42 -26.84
C GLN A 56 77.03 36.03 -26.70
N GLN A 57 76.63 35.05 -27.45
CA GLN A 57 75.24 34.46 -27.38
C GLN A 57 74.96 33.73 -26.06
N PHE A 58 75.97 33.03 -25.52
CA PHE A 58 75.88 32.36 -24.23
C PHE A 58 75.81 33.38 -23.08
N GLN A 59 76.54 34.47 -23.11
CA GLN A 59 76.44 35.55 -22.12
C GLN A 59 75.06 36.22 -22.14
N ALA A 60 74.55 36.51 -23.33
CA ALA A 60 73.14 37.03 -23.45
C ALA A 60 72.09 36.12 -22.87
N LEU A 61 72.27 34.81 -22.96
CA LEU A 61 71.37 33.80 -22.35
C LEU A 61 71.52 33.81 -20.84
N LEU A 62 72.72 33.84 -20.27
CA LEU A 62 72.98 33.86 -18.83
C LEU A 62 72.42 35.11 -18.14
N ASP A 63 72.44 36.28 -18.80
CA ASP A 63 71.89 37.52 -18.25
C ASP A 63 70.37 37.53 -18.15
N VAL A 64 69.67 36.77 -19.00
CA VAL A 64 68.19 36.67 -18.99
C VAL A 64 67.67 35.55 -18.11
N LEU A 65 68.44 34.47 -17.89
CA LEU A 65 68.01 33.28 -17.13
C LEU A 65 67.47 33.59 -15.74
N PRO A 66 68.09 34.45 -14.88
CA PRO A 66 67.54 34.74 -13.56
C PRO A 66 66.21 35.46 -13.57
N HIS A 67 65.93 36.30 -14.57
CA HIS A 67 64.69 37.05 -14.71
C HIS A 67 63.58 36.20 -15.25
N VAL A 68 63.85 35.22 -16.11
CA VAL A 68 62.92 34.26 -16.60
C VAL A 68 62.52 33.30 -15.47
N GLN A 69 63.44 32.88 -14.59
CA GLN A 69 63.22 31.97 -13.53
C GLN A 69 62.34 32.58 -12.41
N SER A 70 62.62 33.85 -11.99
CA SER A 70 61.81 34.51 -10.98
C SER A 70 60.36 34.82 -11.43
N ALA A 71 60.21 35.26 -12.69
CA ALA A 71 58.85 35.50 -13.24
C ALA A 71 58.06 34.21 -13.40
N GLY A 72 58.75 33.08 -13.69
CA GLY A 72 58.11 31.76 -13.79
C GLY A 72 57.58 31.26 -12.48
N ASP A 73 58.28 31.47 -11.37
CA ASP A 73 57.85 31.00 -10.07
C ASP A 73 56.57 31.69 -9.58
N ASP A 74 56.45 33.01 -9.78
CA ASP A 74 55.25 33.78 -9.41
C ASP A 74 54.01 33.38 -10.23
N GLU A 75 54.17 33.18 -11.55
CA GLU A 75 53.09 32.73 -12.44
C GLU A 75 52.67 31.29 -12.12
N LEU A 76 53.62 30.42 -11.76
CA LEU A 76 53.31 29.03 -11.33
C LEU A 76 52.46 29.02 -10.06
N VAL A 77 52.86 29.78 -9.06
CA VAL A 77 52.11 29.93 -7.81
C VAL A 77 50.72 30.47 -8.10
N ALA A 78 50.60 31.51 -8.94
CA ALA A 78 49.31 32.09 -9.30
C ALA A 78 48.39 31.05 -10.02
N SER A 79 48.97 30.28 -10.98
CA SER A 79 48.20 29.25 -11.71
C SER A 79 47.69 28.13 -10.78
N VAL A 80 48.54 27.64 -9.88
CA VAL A 80 48.15 26.62 -8.89
C VAL A 80 47.00 27.13 -7.99
N PHE A 81 47.08 28.40 -7.56
CA PHE A 81 46.00 29.03 -6.77
C PHE A 81 44.69 29.14 -7.55
N VAL A 82 44.71 29.58 -8.80
CA VAL A 82 43.53 29.74 -9.65
C VAL A 82 42.86 28.37 -9.91
N PHE A 83 43.63 27.37 -10.34
CA PHE A 83 43.08 26.02 -10.60
C PHE A 83 42.65 25.32 -9.31
N GLY A 84 43.37 25.50 -8.20
CA GLY A 84 42.97 25.00 -6.90
C GLY A 84 41.65 25.61 -6.41
N LEU A 85 41.52 26.94 -6.54
CA LEU A 85 40.26 27.62 -6.17
C LEU A 85 39.09 27.19 -7.05
N ALA A 86 39.32 27.09 -8.37
CA ALA A 86 38.31 26.60 -9.31
C ALA A 86 37.86 25.16 -8.96
N GLY A 87 38.80 24.29 -8.62
CA GLY A 87 38.52 22.92 -8.16
C GLY A 87 37.66 22.89 -6.91
N VAL A 88 37.98 23.69 -5.89
CA VAL A 88 37.21 23.80 -4.65
C VAL A 88 35.78 24.31 -4.92
N LEU A 89 35.63 25.33 -5.74
CA LEU A 89 34.32 25.88 -6.10
C LEU A 89 33.48 24.88 -6.87
N LEU A 90 34.07 24.16 -7.82
CA LEU A 90 33.35 23.11 -8.57
C LEU A 90 32.93 21.93 -7.67
N CYS A 91 33.83 21.48 -6.80
CA CYS A 91 33.50 20.43 -5.81
C CYS A 91 32.40 20.87 -4.85
N SER A 92 32.43 22.11 -4.39
CA SER A 92 31.40 22.68 -3.52
C SER A 92 30.02 22.75 -4.22
N LEU A 93 30.04 23.17 -5.51
CA LEU A 93 28.82 23.21 -6.32
C LEU A 93 28.23 21.82 -6.56
N LEU A 94 29.05 20.83 -6.91
CA LEU A 94 28.62 19.44 -7.07
C LEU A 94 28.10 18.86 -5.76
N GLY A 95 28.79 19.09 -4.64
CA GLY A 95 28.35 18.68 -3.32
C GLY A 95 26.98 19.26 -2.95
N TYR A 96 26.77 20.55 -3.22
CA TYR A 96 25.49 21.21 -3.02
C TYR A 96 24.37 20.63 -3.88
N ILE A 97 24.64 20.35 -5.17
CA ILE A 97 23.67 19.73 -6.08
C ILE A 97 23.29 18.31 -5.60
N ILE A 98 24.29 17.49 -5.25
CA ILE A 98 24.05 16.12 -4.73
C ILE A 98 23.25 16.17 -3.42
N SER A 99 23.64 17.07 -2.50
CA SER A 99 22.93 17.23 -1.22
C SER A 99 21.46 17.59 -1.44
N ARG A 100 21.16 18.55 -2.29
CA ARG A 100 19.77 18.97 -2.57
C ARG A 100 18.97 17.95 -3.38
N ARG A 101 19.61 17.24 -4.30
CA ARG A 101 18.89 16.34 -5.22
C ARG A 101 18.71 14.91 -4.69
N ILE A 102 19.59 14.47 -3.80
CA ILE A 102 19.59 13.09 -3.31
C ILE A 102 19.45 13.03 -1.79
N ALA A 103 20.32 13.72 -1.05
CA ALA A 103 20.36 13.57 0.40
C ALA A 103 19.10 14.16 1.09
N ALA A 104 18.64 15.34 0.65
CA ALA A 104 17.48 15.98 1.27
C ALA A 104 16.18 15.16 1.12
N PRO A 105 15.77 14.67 -0.08
CA PRO A 105 14.61 13.82 -0.22
C PRO A 105 14.68 12.52 0.59
N LEU A 106 15.87 11.89 0.65
CA LEU A 106 16.06 10.67 1.44
C LEU A 106 15.92 10.92 2.94
N GLN A 107 16.40 12.07 3.42
CA GLN A 107 16.24 12.46 4.82
C GLN A 107 14.78 12.73 5.16
N GLU A 108 14.03 13.41 4.28
CA GLU A 108 12.58 13.62 4.44
C GLU A 108 11.81 12.30 4.48
N LEU A 109 12.14 11.35 3.60
CA LEU A 109 11.56 9.99 3.62
C LEU A 109 11.89 9.25 4.92
N THR A 110 13.12 9.38 5.42
CA THR A 110 13.51 8.75 6.70
C THR A 110 12.68 9.30 7.86
N VAL A 111 12.51 10.62 7.94
CA VAL A 111 11.69 11.27 8.96
C VAL A 111 10.22 10.86 8.84
N ALA A 112 9.70 10.79 7.61
CA ALA A 112 8.34 10.34 7.34
C ALA A 112 8.14 8.87 7.78
N ALA A 113 9.09 7.99 7.47
CA ALA A 113 9.07 6.59 7.90
C ALA A 113 9.10 6.44 9.43
N GLN A 114 9.92 7.23 10.12
CA GLN A 114 9.97 7.23 11.59
C GLN A 114 8.66 7.70 12.23
N ARG A 115 7.99 8.73 11.67
CA ARG A 115 6.66 9.16 12.12
C ARG A 115 5.62 8.06 11.92
N MET A 116 5.63 7.41 10.75
CA MET A 116 4.73 6.28 10.49
C MET A 116 4.96 5.12 11.46
N ALA A 117 6.21 4.79 11.78
CA ALA A 117 6.56 3.78 12.78
C ALA A 117 6.08 4.15 14.20
N ALA A 118 5.96 5.45 14.50
CA ALA A 118 5.40 5.95 15.75
C ALA A 118 3.85 6.03 15.74
N GLY A 119 3.19 5.58 14.65
CA GLY A 119 1.74 5.62 14.51
C GLY A 119 1.17 6.96 14.06
N ASP A 120 2.02 7.92 13.67
CA ASP A 120 1.58 9.19 13.12
C ASP A 120 1.50 9.08 11.59
N PHE A 121 0.30 8.77 11.11
CA PHE A 121 -0.02 8.72 9.68
C PHE A 121 -0.57 10.06 9.15
N SER A 122 -0.51 11.15 9.92
CA SER A 122 -1.00 12.46 9.50
C SER A 122 -0.30 12.91 8.22
N SER A 123 -1.03 13.64 7.39
CA SER A 123 -0.57 14.09 6.06
C SER A 123 0.57 15.10 6.22
N GLY A 124 1.81 14.63 6.25
CA GLY A 124 2.96 15.47 6.00
C GLY A 124 2.92 15.98 4.55
N GLU A 125 3.55 17.13 4.30
CA GLU A 125 3.75 17.64 2.94
C GLU A 125 4.32 16.53 2.03
N LYS A 126 3.80 16.46 0.80
CA LYS A 126 4.35 15.53 -0.19
C LYS A 126 5.83 15.82 -0.37
N VAL A 127 6.66 14.82 -0.21
CA VAL A 127 8.09 14.93 -0.49
C VAL A 127 8.24 15.39 -1.94
N LYS A 128 8.85 16.55 -2.15
CA LYS A 128 9.05 17.10 -3.49
C LYS A 128 10.12 16.27 -4.20
N ALA A 129 9.69 15.30 -4.98
CA ALA A 129 10.58 14.52 -5.82
C ALA A 129 11.21 15.43 -6.88
N ASN A 130 12.54 15.45 -6.93
CA ASN A 130 13.31 16.16 -7.94
C ASN A 130 13.51 15.20 -9.14
N ARG A 131 13.89 15.71 -10.30
CA ARG A 131 13.91 15.07 -11.63
C ARG A 131 14.72 13.75 -11.80
N ILE A 132 15.14 13.10 -10.72
CA ILE A 132 15.84 11.81 -10.75
C ILE A 132 14.77 10.71 -10.70
N VAL A 133 14.64 9.93 -11.76
CA VAL A 133 13.57 8.94 -11.97
C VAL A 133 13.49 7.92 -10.82
N GLU A 134 14.63 7.45 -10.33
CA GLU A 134 14.72 6.48 -9.25
C GLU A 134 14.19 7.04 -7.91
N ILE A 135 14.46 8.32 -7.64
CA ILE A 135 13.97 9.00 -6.43
C ILE A 135 12.46 9.26 -6.55
N VAL A 136 11.99 9.67 -7.72
CA VAL A 136 10.55 9.83 -7.99
C VAL A 136 9.81 8.52 -7.74
N PHE A 137 10.30 7.42 -8.31
CA PHE A 137 9.71 6.10 -8.12
C PHE A 137 9.70 5.66 -6.64
N LEU A 138 10.78 5.93 -5.90
CA LEU A 138 10.86 5.63 -4.47
C LEU A 138 9.84 6.46 -3.67
N VAL A 139 9.71 7.76 -3.95
CA VAL A 139 8.75 8.65 -3.30
C VAL A 139 7.31 8.20 -3.58
N ASP A 140 6.99 7.90 -4.85
CA ASP A 140 5.65 7.45 -5.25
C ASP A 140 5.29 6.10 -4.61
N SER A 141 6.25 5.17 -4.54
CA SER A 141 6.06 3.88 -3.86
C SER A 141 5.84 4.06 -2.36
N PHE A 142 6.58 4.97 -1.73
CA PHE A 142 6.42 5.31 -0.33
C PHE A 142 5.07 5.99 -0.05
N ASP A 143 4.64 6.92 -0.90
CA ASP A 143 3.34 7.58 -0.79
C ASP A 143 2.18 6.57 -0.96
N SER A 144 2.30 5.61 -1.88
CA SER A 144 1.33 4.53 -2.05
C SER A 144 1.22 3.67 -0.80
N LEU A 145 2.36 3.23 -0.24
CA LEU A 145 2.41 2.47 1.01
C LEU A 145 1.79 3.25 2.18
N LYS A 146 2.10 4.55 2.28
CA LYS A 146 1.52 5.44 3.29
C LYS A 146 0.01 5.49 3.17
N GLN A 147 -0.54 5.64 1.96
CA GLN A 147 -1.98 5.66 1.73
C GLN A 147 -2.65 4.33 2.12
N GLU A 148 -2.04 3.20 1.78
CA GLU A 148 -2.54 1.88 2.16
C GLU A 148 -2.58 1.72 3.69
N LEU A 149 -1.52 2.11 4.39
CA LEU A 149 -1.47 2.06 5.86
C LEU A 149 -2.50 3.00 6.50
N GLN A 150 -2.69 4.20 5.97
CA GLN A 150 -3.73 5.12 6.42
C GLN A 150 -5.14 4.54 6.23
N MET A 151 -5.41 3.92 5.09
CA MET A 151 -6.69 3.27 4.84
C MET A 151 -6.90 2.10 5.80
N MET A 152 -5.87 1.30 6.03
CA MET A 152 -5.92 0.17 6.97
C MET A 152 -6.19 0.63 8.40
N GLU A 153 -5.51 1.69 8.87
CA GLU A 153 -5.75 2.28 10.19
C GLU A 153 -7.18 2.81 10.35
N ARG A 154 -7.67 3.55 9.33
CA ARG A 154 -9.05 4.07 9.34
C ARG A 154 -10.08 2.93 9.38
N ARG A 155 -9.87 1.88 8.58
CA ARG A 155 -10.72 0.68 8.61
C ARG A 155 -10.71 0.02 9.98
N LEU A 156 -9.53 -0.15 10.58
CA LEU A 156 -9.40 -0.76 11.91
C LEU A 156 -10.13 0.07 12.98
N LYS A 157 -9.94 1.39 12.99
CA LYS A 157 -10.65 2.31 13.91
C LYS A 157 -12.17 2.24 13.71
N PHE A 158 -12.62 2.30 12.45
CA PHE A 158 -14.04 2.21 12.12
C PHE A 158 -14.63 0.87 12.59
N ASN A 159 -13.97 -0.23 12.27
CA ASN A 159 -14.39 -1.57 12.67
C ASN A 159 -14.50 -1.70 14.20
N THR A 160 -13.47 -1.23 14.93
CA THR A 160 -13.46 -1.27 16.40
C THR A 160 -14.59 -0.45 17.01
N MET A 161 -14.85 0.77 16.51
CA MET A 161 -15.94 1.60 16.98
C MET A 161 -17.30 1.02 16.66
N ALA A 162 -17.48 0.45 15.47
CA ALA A 162 -18.73 -0.18 15.05
C ALA A 162 -19.02 -1.42 15.89
N VAL A 163 -18.04 -2.29 16.13
CA VAL A 163 -18.13 -3.45 17.04
C VAL A 163 -18.57 -3.01 18.44
N ALA A 164 -17.91 -2.00 19.00
CA ALA A 164 -18.24 -1.50 20.34
C ALA A 164 -19.69 -0.96 20.41
N HIS A 165 -20.16 -0.31 19.34
CA HIS A 165 -21.54 0.20 19.25
C HIS A 165 -22.56 -0.92 19.16
N GLU A 166 -22.32 -1.92 18.27
CA GLU A 166 -23.22 -3.05 18.06
C GLU A 166 -23.28 -4.01 19.27
N LEU A 167 -22.24 -4.08 20.09
CA LEU A 167 -22.25 -4.80 21.37
C LEU A 167 -22.99 -4.00 22.48
N ARG A 168 -22.77 -2.69 22.54
CA ARG A 168 -23.35 -1.84 23.60
C ARG A 168 -24.88 -1.82 23.55
N THR A 169 -25.46 -1.74 22.37
CA THR A 169 -26.92 -1.63 22.18
C THR A 169 -27.67 -2.81 22.79
N PRO A 170 -27.44 -4.10 22.43
CA PRO A 170 -28.14 -5.23 23.03
C PRO A 170 -27.84 -5.40 24.54
N LEU A 171 -26.59 -5.07 24.95
CA LEU A 171 -26.19 -5.10 26.35
C LEU A 171 -27.00 -4.10 27.19
N THR A 172 -27.15 -2.85 26.70
CA THR A 172 -27.97 -1.83 27.39
C THR A 172 -29.43 -2.24 27.47
N ILE A 173 -30.00 -2.84 26.41
CA ILE A 173 -31.38 -3.36 26.42
C ILE A 173 -31.52 -4.48 27.45
N LEU A 174 -30.55 -5.42 27.46
CA LEU A 174 -30.51 -6.53 28.41
C LEU A 174 -30.45 -6.03 29.86
N GLN A 175 -29.52 -5.10 30.14
CA GLN A 175 -29.39 -4.49 31.45
C GLN A 175 -30.63 -3.73 31.87
N GLY A 176 -31.21 -2.91 30.99
CA GLY A 176 -32.44 -2.18 31.30
C GLY A 176 -33.62 -3.07 31.61
N ARG A 177 -33.79 -4.20 30.88
CA ARG A 177 -34.82 -5.18 31.17
C ARG A 177 -34.60 -5.91 32.50
N LEU A 178 -33.35 -6.31 32.79
CA LEU A 178 -33.01 -6.97 34.06
C LEU A 178 -33.21 -6.03 35.24
N HIS A 179 -32.84 -4.75 35.17
CA HIS A 179 -33.11 -3.77 36.20
C HIS A 179 -34.63 -3.54 36.37
N GLY A 180 -35.37 -3.38 35.26
CA GLY A 180 -36.81 -3.21 35.33
C GLY A 180 -37.55 -4.43 35.95
N ILE A 181 -37.02 -5.65 35.78
CA ILE A 181 -37.53 -6.85 36.48
C ILE A 181 -37.12 -6.83 37.96
N ALA A 182 -35.85 -6.44 38.26
CA ALA A 182 -35.37 -6.36 39.65
C ALA A 182 -36.08 -5.31 40.48
N ASP A 183 -36.51 -4.22 39.82
CA ASP A 183 -37.26 -3.11 40.46
C ASP A 183 -38.80 -3.32 40.39
N ASP A 184 -39.28 -4.52 40.06
CA ASP A 184 -40.71 -4.90 39.93
C ASP A 184 -41.49 -4.02 38.91
N ILE A 185 -40.79 -3.35 37.98
CA ILE A 185 -41.41 -2.54 36.92
C ILE A 185 -41.95 -3.44 35.79
N PHE A 186 -41.22 -4.52 35.48
CA PHE A 186 -41.63 -5.50 34.48
C PHE A 186 -41.92 -6.88 35.13
N PRO A 187 -42.98 -7.58 34.73
CA PRO A 187 -43.25 -8.89 35.26
C PRO A 187 -42.23 -9.91 34.79
N LEU A 188 -41.77 -10.78 35.70
CA LEU A 188 -40.93 -11.92 35.35
C LEU A 188 -41.82 -13.09 34.87
N ASP A 189 -42.20 -13.04 33.61
CA ASP A 189 -42.98 -14.09 32.98
C ASP A 189 -42.16 -14.90 31.94
N LYS A 190 -42.78 -15.96 31.39
CA LYS A 190 -42.11 -16.78 30.36
C LYS A 190 -41.76 -15.99 29.09
N GLN A 191 -42.45 -14.89 28.81
CA GLN A 191 -42.19 -14.06 27.64
C GLN A 191 -40.98 -13.16 27.89
N ALA A 192 -40.88 -12.58 29.10
CA ALA A 192 -39.70 -11.81 29.50
C ALA A 192 -38.44 -12.67 29.46
N ILE A 193 -38.48 -13.89 29.99
CA ILE A 193 -37.34 -14.84 29.93
C ILE A 193 -36.98 -15.18 28.49
N ARG A 194 -37.94 -15.48 27.61
CA ARG A 194 -37.66 -15.75 26.19
C ARG A 194 -36.99 -14.56 25.48
N HIS A 195 -37.42 -13.33 25.77
CA HIS A 195 -36.79 -12.13 25.22
C HIS A 195 -35.36 -11.96 25.72
N LEU A 196 -35.07 -12.23 27.00
CA LEU A 196 -33.70 -12.17 27.53
C LEU A 196 -32.81 -13.23 26.86
N ILE A 197 -33.30 -14.48 26.73
CA ILE A 197 -32.58 -15.55 26.04
C ILE A 197 -32.27 -15.15 24.59
N ALA A 198 -33.24 -14.62 23.85
CA ALA A 198 -33.03 -14.18 22.47
C ALA A 198 -31.98 -13.08 22.35
N GLN A 199 -31.89 -12.15 23.32
CA GLN A 199 -30.86 -11.14 23.36
C GLN A 199 -29.45 -11.74 23.60
N VAL A 200 -29.33 -12.69 24.55
CA VAL A 200 -28.08 -13.39 24.83
C VAL A 200 -27.62 -14.20 23.61
N GLU A 201 -28.52 -14.92 22.96
CA GLU A 201 -28.22 -15.66 21.72
C GLU A 201 -27.81 -14.73 20.58
N GLY A 202 -28.43 -13.55 20.48
CA GLY A 202 -28.03 -12.50 19.53
C GLY A 202 -26.62 -12.02 19.77
N LEU A 203 -26.23 -11.78 21.02
CA LEU A 203 -24.86 -11.42 21.41
C LEU A 203 -23.88 -12.55 21.13
N ALA A 204 -24.20 -13.78 21.43
CA ALA A 204 -23.36 -14.94 21.14
C ALA A 204 -23.08 -15.04 19.63
N ARG A 205 -24.12 -14.91 18.78
CA ARG A 205 -23.96 -14.89 17.33
C ARG A 205 -23.04 -13.75 16.87
N LEU A 206 -23.20 -12.54 17.42
CA LEU A 206 -22.34 -11.39 17.06
C LEU A 206 -20.86 -11.68 17.39
N VAL A 207 -20.58 -12.31 18.53
CA VAL A 207 -19.22 -12.70 18.92
C VAL A 207 -18.64 -13.75 17.95
N ASP A 208 -19.43 -14.75 17.56
CA ASP A 208 -19.01 -15.77 16.59
C ASP A 208 -18.79 -15.18 15.19
N ASP A 209 -19.59 -14.21 14.78
CA ASP A 209 -19.43 -13.44 13.55
C ASP A 209 -18.11 -12.67 13.52
N LEU A 210 -17.82 -11.97 14.61
CA LEU A 210 -16.55 -11.24 14.77
C LEU A 210 -15.33 -12.17 14.78
N ARG A 211 -15.45 -13.33 15.45
CA ARG A 211 -14.41 -14.36 15.43
C ARG A 211 -14.15 -14.87 14.02
N THR A 212 -15.22 -15.10 13.25
CA THR A 212 -15.09 -15.54 11.85
C THR A 212 -14.33 -14.51 11.01
N LEU A 213 -14.66 -13.22 11.14
CA LEU A 213 -13.97 -12.14 10.44
C LEU A 213 -12.49 -12.03 10.85
N SER A 214 -12.21 -12.11 12.16
CA SER A 214 -10.82 -12.08 12.66
C SER A 214 -9.97 -13.26 12.15
N LEU A 215 -10.53 -14.46 12.06
CA LEU A 215 -9.86 -15.63 11.49
C LEU A 215 -9.63 -15.48 9.98
N ALA A 216 -10.53 -14.80 9.27
CA ALA A 216 -10.37 -14.53 7.85
C ALA A 216 -9.20 -13.54 7.59
N GLU A 217 -9.05 -12.50 8.40
CA GLU A 217 -7.95 -11.53 8.30
C GLU A 217 -6.57 -12.19 8.49
N THR A 218 -6.50 -13.26 9.28
CA THR A 218 -5.26 -14.01 9.54
C THR A 218 -5.06 -15.22 8.61
N ASN A 219 -5.87 -15.37 7.56
CA ASN A 219 -5.88 -16.54 6.66
C ASN A 219 -6.00 -17.89 7.42
N SER A 220 -6.63 -17.88 8.60
CA SER A 220 -6.77 -19.07 9.46
C SER A 220 -8.21 -19.58 9.52
N LEU A 221 -9.06 -19.08 8.64
CA LEU A 221 -10.49 -19.39 8.66
C LEU A 221 -10.81 -20.79 8.16
N VAL A 222 -10.18 -21.19 7.05
CA VAL A 222 -10.38 -22.50 6.41
C VAL A 222 -9.34 -23.47 6.95
N LYS A 223 -9.78 -24.60 7.51
CA LYS A 223 -8.89 -25.58 8.15
C LYS A 223 -8.98 -26.96 7.52
N ASP A 224 -10.18 -27.44 7.36
CA ASP A 224 -10.45 -28.84 6.95
C ASP A 224 -10.97 -28.85 5.50
N ILE A 225 -10.03 -28.75 4.54
CA ILE A 225 -10.37 -28.80 3.12
C ILE A 225 -10.63 -30.24 2.70
N GLU A 226 -11.82 -30.51 2.22
CA GLU A 226 -12.26 -31.81 1.70
C GLU A 226 -12.97 -31.67 0.35
N PRO A 227 -12.98 -32.75 -0.48
CA PRO A 227 -13.80 -32.74 -1.68
C PRO A 227 -15.29 -32.80 -1.30
N LEU A 228 -16.08 -31.88 -1.83
CA LEU A 228 -17.51 -31.81 -1.59
C LEU A 228 -18.26 -31.32 -2.84
N ASP A 229 -19.57 -31.54 -2.87
CA ASP A 229 -20.43 -31.06 -3.93
C ASP A 229 -21.33 -29.94 -3.38
N LEU A 230 -21.24 -28.74 -3.97
CA LEU A 230 -22.03 -27.57 -3.57
C LEU A 230 -23.54 -27.83 -3.67
N ALA A 231 -24.00 -28.67 -4.62
CA ALA A 231 -25.39 -29.03 -4.72
C ALA A 231 -25.91 -29.76 -3.47
N THR A 232 -25.12 -30.73 -2.98
CA THR A 232 -25.45 -31.50 -1.80
C THR A 232 -25.45 -30.60 -0.53
N GLU A 233 -24.46 -29.75 -0.37
CA GLU A 233 -24.39 -28.87 0.79
C GLU A 233 -25.47 -27.79 0.77
N CYS A 234 -25.78 -27.23 -0.42
CA CYS A 234 -26.86 -26.27 -0.60
C CYS A 234 -28.21 -26.88 -0.28
N ALA A 235 -28.51 -28.10 -0.76
CA ALA A 235 -29.73 -28.81 -0.45
C ALA A 235 -29.89 -29.02 1.05
N ALA A 236 -28.86 -29.52 1.73
CA ALA A 236 -28.89 -29.78 3.17
C ALA A 236 -29.19 -28.52 3.99
N VAL A 237 -28.51 -27.40 3.66
CA VAL A 237 -28.70 -26.12 4.37
C VAL A 237 -30.06 -25.50 4.07
N ALA A 238 -30.50 -25.51 2.81
CA ALA A 238 -31.79 -24.98 2.39
C ALA A 238 -32.96 -25.73 3.02
N GLU A 239 -32.89 -27.06 3.07
CA GLU A 239 -33.92 -27.87 3.75
C GLU A 239 -33.93 -27.63 5.26
N ALA A 240 -32.80 -27.50 5.93
CA ALA A 240 -32.73 -27.14 7.34
C ALA A 240 -33.35 -25.76 7.64
N ALA A 241 -33.22 -24.81 6.69
CA ALA A 241 -33.81 -23.48 6.81
C ALA A 241 -35.28 -23.39 6.41
N ARG A 242 -35.84 -24.42 5.76
CA ARG A 242 -37.23 -24.45 5.24
C ARG A 242 -38.28 -24.03 6.26
N PRO A 243 -38.32 -24.57 7.50
CA PRO A 243 -39.34 -24.18 8.47
C PRO A 243 -39.34 -22.66 8.76
N LEU A 244 -38.15 -22.04 8.84
CA LEU A 244 -38.03 -20.62 9.10
C LEU A 244 -38.41 -19.76 7.86
N LEU A 245 -38.21 -20.28 6.65
CA LEU A 245 -38.64 -19.64 5.42
C LEU A 245 -40.14 -19.71 5.24
N ASP A 246 -40.76 -20.86 5.56
CA ASP A 246 -42.21 -21.07 5.50
C ASP A 246 -42.93 -20.15 6.50
N GLU A 247 -42.39 -20.01 7.73
CA GLU A 247 -42.91 -19.08 8.74
C GLU A 247 -42.87 -17.63 8.26
N ALA A 248 -41.79 -17.26 7.48
CA ALA A 248 -41.64 -15.95 6.86
C ALA A 248 -42.46 -15.79 5.56
N GLY A 249 -43.16 -16.83 5.10
CA GLY A 249 -43.93 -16.81 3.83
C GLY A 249 -43.06 -16.77 2.59
N ILE A 250 -41.84 -17.30 2.65
CA ILE A 250 -40.86 -17.31 1.54
C ILE A 250 -40.89 -18.68 0.86
N CYS A 251 -41.19 -18.70 -0.43
CA CYS A 251 -41.15 -19.91 -1.25
C CYS A 251 -39.69 -20.23 -1.65
N LEU A 252 -39.21 -21.41 -1.24
CA LEU A 252 -37.88 -21.92 -1.55
C LEU A 252 -37.90 -22.69 -2.87
N ASN A 253 -37.09 -22.23 -3.85
CA ASN A 253 -36.89 -22.87 -5.13
C ASN A 253 -35.43 -23.36 -5.26
N LEU A 254 -35.25 -24.64 -5.53
CA LEU A 254 -33.93 -25.26 -5.70
C LEU A 254 -33.70 -25.65 -7.16
N SER A 255 -32.56 -25.23 -7.73
CA SER A 255 -32.06 -25.60 -9.05
C SER A 255 -30.59 -26.02 -8.91
N LEU A 256 -30.39 -27.26 -8.49
CA LEU A 256 -29.10 -27.74 -8.00
C LEU A 256 -28.50 -28.74 -8.98
N ASP A 257 -27.57 -28.23 -9.81
CA ASP A 257 -26.72 -29.06 -10.65
C ASP A 257 -25.39 -29.36 -9.90
N PRO A 258 -24.78 -30.55 -10.15
CA PRO A 258 -23.52 -30.92 -9.51
C PRO A 258 -22.42 -29.87 -9.71
N ALA A 259 -21.74 -29.49 -8.63
CA ALA A 259 -20.68 -28.49 -8.62
C ALA A 259 -19.60 -28.90 -7.62
N PRO A 260 -18.66 -29.81 -8.03
CA PRO A 260 -17.61 -30.30 -7.15
C PRO A 260 -16.58 -29.21 -6.86
N VAL A 261 -16.21 -29.09 -5.58
CA VAL A 261 -15.20 -28.14 -5.09
C VAL A 261 -14.34 -28.76 -4.00
N GLN A 262 -13.17 -28.14 -3.75
CA GLN A 262 -12.38 -28.39 -2.54
C GLN A 262 -12.66 -27.28 -1.54
N GLY A 263 -13.16 -27.62 -0.36
CA GLY A 263 -13.54 -26.59 0.62
C GLY A 263 -13.78 -27.13 2.03
N ASP A 264 -13.91 -26.20 2.97
CA ASP A 264 -14.29 -26.49 4.35
C ASP A 264 -15.82 -26.50 4.44
N ARG A 265 -16.36 -27.69 4.65
CA ARG A 265 -17.80 -27.95 4.72
C ARG A 265 -18.51 -27.06 5.73
N GLN A 266 -17.92 -26.90 6.92
CA GLN A 266 -18.53 -26.11 7.98
C GLN A 266 -18.61 -24.63 7.58
N ARG A 267 -17.56 -24.10 6.94
CA ARG A 267 -17.53 -22.71 6.49
C ARG A 267 -18.45 -22.46 5.30
N LEU A 268 -18.52 -23.38 4.36
CA LEU A 268 -19.46 -23.26 3.24
C LEU A 268 -20.92 -23.34 3.69
N ARG A 269 -21.26 -24.20 4.64
CA ARG A 269 -22.57 -24.21 5.26
C ARG A 269 -22.87 -22.92 6.02
N GLN A 270 -21.89 -22.36 6.74
CA GLN A 270 -22.02 -21.06 7.41
C GLN A 270 -22.32 -19.95 6.40
N LEU A 271 -21.60 -19.89 5.29
CA LEU A 271 -21.82 -18.94 4.20
C LEU A 271 -23.25 -19.02 3.67
N LEU A 272 -23.74 -20.23 3.39
CA LEU A 272 -25.10 -20.48 2.90
C LEU A 272 -26.15 -20.02 3.89
N LEU A 273 -25.99 -20.40 5.16
CA LEU A 273 -26.91 -20.01 6.24
C LEU A 273 -27.00 -18.49 6.38
N VAL A 274 -25.87 -17.80 6.32
CA VAL A 274 -25.81 -16.34 6.39
C VAL A 274 -26.56 -15.70 5.21
N LEU A 275 -26.37 -16.20 4.00
CA LEU A 275 -27.06 -15.67 2.81
C LEU A 275 -28.58 -15.94 2.87
N ILE A 276 -28.99 -17.13 3.26
CA ILE A 276 -30.43 -17.49 3.43
C ILE A 276 -31.08 -16.64 4.51
N ASP A 277 -30.41 -16.47 5.67
CA ASP A 277 -30.95 -15.64 6.77
C ASP A 277 -31.03 -14.16 6.35
N ASN A 278 -30.11 -13.69 5.51
CA ASN A 278 -30.16 -12.35 4.94
C ASN A 278 -31.43 -12.14 4.08
N VAL A 279 -31.78 -13.11 3.22
CA VAL A 279 -33.01 -13.06 2.43
C VAL A 279 -34.25 -13.06 3.36
N ARG A 280 -34.27 -13.95 4.36
CA ARG A 280 -35.38 -14.03 5.34
C ARG A 280 -35.60 -12.69 6.08
N ARG A 281 -34.52 -12.00 6.43
CA ARG A 281 -34.61 -10.74 7.22
C ARG A 281 -34.95 -9.52 6.36
N TYR A 282 -34.40 -9.45 5.17
CA TYR A 282 -34.44 -8.21 4.37
C TYR A 282 -35.26 -8.30 3.09
N ALA A 283 -35.50 -9.52 2.60
CA ALA A 283 -36.17 -9.75 1.34
C ALA A 283 -37.49 -10.57 1.47
N ALA A 284 -37.98 -10.78 2.68
CA ALA A 284 -39.23 -11.56 2.92
C ALA A 284 -40.45 -11.00 2.12
N GLY A 285 -40.50 -9.70 1.89
CA GLY A 285 -41.54 -9.05 1.08
C GLY A 285 -41.63 -9.58 -0.35
N GLY A 286 -40.51 -10.09 -0.91
CA GLY A 286 -40.43 -10.70 -2.23
C GLY A 286 -40.95 -12.14 -2.31
N LYS A 287 -41.20 -12.75 -1.17
CA LYS A 287 -41.80 -14.11 -1.01
C LYS A 287 -41.12 -15.21 -1.82
N SER A 288 -39.88 -15.01 -2.27
CA SER A 288 -39.18 -15.99 -3.10
C SER A 288 -37.68 -15.99 -2.78
N LEU A 289 -37.15 -17.20 -2.62
CA LEU A 289 -35.73 -17.49 -2.50
C LEU A 289 -35.41 -18.59 -3.52
N ARG A 290 -34.46 -18.33 -4.43
CA ARG A 290 -33.94 -19.34 -5.34
C ARG A 290 -32.48 -19.62 -4.97
N CYS A 291 -32.17 -20.91 -4.79
CA CYS A 291 -30.79 -21.38 -4.66
C CYS A 291 -30.42 -22.17 -5.91
N SER A 292 -29.31 -21.84 -6.53
CA SER A 292 -28.82 -22.54 -7.72
C SER A 292 -27.33 -22.86 -7.59
N THR A 293 -26.94 -24.03 -8.08
CA THR A 293 -25.57 -24.49 -8.17
C THR A 293 -25.30 -25.05 -9.57
N GLY A 294 -24.05 -25.11 -9.97
CA GLY A 294 -23.65 -25.66 -11.26
C GLY A 294 -22.24 -25.22 -11.67
N ILE A 295 -21.96 -25.34 -12.96
CA ILE A 295 -20.69 -24.93 -13.56
C ILE A 295 -20.98 -23.83 -14.58
N ARG A 296 -20.31 -22.66 -14.42
CA ARG A 296 -20.38 -21.54 -15.34
C ARG A 296 -18.97 -21.23 -15.83
N GLU A 297 -18.74 -21.26 -17.14
CA GLU A 297 -17.41 -21.02 -17.75
C GLU A 297 -16.30 -21.91 -17.16
N GLY A 298 -16.65 -23.19 -16.90
CA GLY A 298 -15.72 -24.13 -16.29
C GLY A 298 -15.47 -23.96 -14.77
N ARG A 299 -16.13 -23.00 -14.13
CA ARG A 299 -16.00 -22.71 -12.68
C ARG A 299 -17.25 -23.14 -11.94
N PRO A 300 -17.11 -23.92 -10.84
CA PRO A 300 -18.24 -24.21 -9.96
C PRO A 300 -18.80 -22.91 -9.38
N PHE A 301 -20.13 -22.82 -9.27
CA PHE A 301 -20.77 -21.66 -8.66
C PHE A 301 -21.91 -22.07 -7.73
N ILE A 302 -22.23 -21.16 -6.83
CA ILE A 302 -23.47 -21.13 -6.08
C ILE A 302 -24.08 -19.74 -6.18
N ALA A 303 -25.38 -19.64 -6.41
CA ALA A 303 -26.09 -18.38 -6.45
C ALA A 303 -27.34 -18.42 -5.60
N ILE A 304 -27.57 -17.37 -4.84
CA ILE A 304 -28.73 -17.11 -3.99
C ILE A 304 -29.42 -15.88 -4.56
N GLU A 305 -30.68 -16.04 -4.98
CA GLU A 305 -31.49 -14.99 -5.61
C GLU A 305 -32.73 -14.74 -4.77
N ASP A 306 -33.02 -13.49 -4.48
CA ASP A 306 -34.25 -13.02 -3.84
C ASP A 306 -35.03 -12.06 -4.77
N ARG A 307 -36.31 -11.82 -4.43
CA ARG A 307 -37.17 -10.81 -5.06
C ARG A 307 -37.50 -9.67 -4.09
N GLY A 308 -36.59 -9.36 -3.19
CA GLY A 308 -36.74 -8.25 -2.24
C GLY A 308 -36.56 -6.87 -2.84
N PRO A 309 -36.33 -5.85 -2.02
CA PRO A 309 -36.17 -4.47 -2.48
C PRO A 309 -34.88 -4.21 -3.26
N GLY A 310 -33.95 -5.17 -3.29
CA GLY A 310 -32.65 -5.01 -3.90
C GLY A 310 -31.69 -4.12 -3.10
N PHE A 311 -30.53 -3.84 -3.68
CA PHE A 311 -29.56 -2.87 -3.16
C PHE A 311 -29.72 -1.50 -3.80
N PRO A 312 -29.41 -0.39 -3.11
CA PRO A 312 -29.33 0.92 -3.70
C PRO A 312 -28.27 0.95 -4.83
N PRO A 313 -28.45 1.80 -5.86
CA PRO A 313 -27.45 1.98 -6.92
C PRO A 313 -26.07 2.34 -6.37
N GLY A 314 -25.02 1.70 -6.86
CA GLY A 314 -23.63 1.97 -6.46
C GLY A 314 -23.05 1.06 -5.39
N VAL A 315 -23.85 0.24 -4.73
CA VAL A 315 -23.35 -0.78 -3.76
C VAL A 315 -22.58 -1.91 -4.44
N GLU A 316 -22.98 -2.22 -5.66
CA GLU A 316 -22.34 -3.23 -6.53
C GLU A 316 -20.86 -2.91 -6.79
N ALA A 317 -20.51 -1.61 -6.90
CA ALA A 317 -19.17 -1.16 -7.25
C ALA A 317 -18.22 -0.95 -6.05
N HIS A 318 -18.74 -0.66 -4.87
CA HIS A 318 -17.92 -0.24 -3.71
C HIS A 318 -17.64 -1.37 -2.71
N GLY A 319 -18.19 -2.56 -2.94
CA GLY A 319 -18.04 -3.68 -2.01
C GLY A 319 -18.76 -3.44 -0.68
N ILE A 320 -19.13 -4.54 -0.03
CA ILE A 320 -19.81 -4.49 1.24
C ILE A 320 -18.79 -4.21 2.33
N GLU A 321 -18.89 -3.03 2.93
CA GLU A 321 -18.10 -2.70 4.14
C GLU A 321 -18.73 -3.41 5.35
N LEU A 322 -17.90 -3.66 6.37
CA LEU A 322 -18.36 -4.19 7.66
C LEU A 322 -19.43 -3.26 8.25
N PHE A 323 -20.52 -3.82 8.75
CA PHE A 323 -21.67 -3.11 9.32
C PHE A 323 -22.44 -2.20 8.33
N TRP A 324 -22.23 -2.38 7.02
CA TRP A 324 -22.97 -1.60 6.03
C TRP A 324 -24.47 -1.96 6.06
N ARG A 325 -25.32 -0.93 6.04
CA ARG A 325 -26.78 -1.06 6.12
C ARG A 325 -27.45 0.03 5.26
N THR A 326 -28.49 -0.32 4.54
CA THR A 326 -29.22 0.60 3.64
C THR A 326 -29.96 1.71 4.36
N GLU A 327 -30.48 1.48 5.58
CA GLU A 327 -31.17 2.49 6.39
C GLU A 327 -31.01 2.22 7.90
N PRO A 328 -30.53 3.21 8.69
CA PRO A 328 -30.39 3.08 10.14
C PRO A 328 -31.72 2.94 10.89
N SER A 329 -32.85 3.42 10.29
CA SER A 329 -34.14 3.52 10.96
C SER A 329 -34.95 2.22 10.96
N ARG A 330 -34.91 1.42 9.91
CA ARG A 330 -35.58 0.10 9.81
C ARG A 330 -34.87 -1.01 10.58
N ALA A 331 -33.65 -0.79 10.94
CA ALA A 331 -32.77 -1.75 11.59
C ALA A 331 -33.20 -2.19 13.01
N ARG A 332 -33.96 -1.35 13.71
CA ARG A 332 -34.43 -1.65 15.08
C ARG A 332 -35.51 -2.75 15.14
N THR A 333 -36.22 -2.95 14.04
CA THR A 333 -37.31 -3.95 13.97
C THR A 333 -36.86 -5.31 13.42
N THR A 334 -35.80 -5.37 12.60
CA THR A 334 -35.36 -6.61 11.94
C THR A 334 -34.10 -7.26 12.55
N GLY A 335 -33.42 -6.60 13.50
CA GLY A 335 -32.40 -7.21 14.38
C GLY A 335 -31.13 -7.75 13.70
N GLY A 336 -30.77 -7.26 12.52
CA GLY A 336 -29.56 -7.72 11.81
C GLY A 336 -28.31 -6.91 12.20
N THR A 337 -27.15 -7.58 12.35
CA THR A 337 -25.85 -6.99 12.73
C THR A 337 -25.15 -6.22 11.59
N GLY A 338 -25.60 -6.38 10.34
CA GLY A 338 -24.89 -5.86 9.16
C GLY A 338 -23.58 -6.60 8.83
N LEU A 339 -23.28 -7.69 9.51
CA LEU A 339 -22.06 -8.48 9.29
C LEU A 339 -22.25 -9.62 8.27
N GLY A 340 -23.48 -10.04 7.99
CA GLY A 340 -23.76 -11.26 7.23
C GLY A 340 -23.06 -11.30 5.87
N LEU A 341 -23.22 -10.29 5.04
CA LEU A 341 -22.57 -10.26 3.71
C LEU A 341 -21.05 -10.16 3.80
N SER A 342 -20.52 -9.48 4.81
CA SER A 342 -19.07 -9.41 5.06
C SER A 342 -18.50 -10.76 5.45
N ILE A 343 -19.25 -11.56 6.26
CA ILE A 343 -18.88 -12.94 6.61
C ILE A 343 -18.92 -13.83 5.38
N ALA A 344 -19.99 -13.76 4.57
CA ALA A 344 -20.08 -14.52 3.34
C ALA A 344 -18.91 -14.22 2.40
N ARG A 345 -18.55 -12.95 2.23
CA ARG A 345 -17.39 -12.54 1.46
C ARG A 345 -16.07 -13.06 2.04
N ALA A 346 -15.88 -12.95 3.35
CA ALA A 346 -14.69 -13.45 4.03
C ALA A 346 -14.51 -14.96 3.84
N ILE A 347 -15.59 -15.73 3.96
CA ILE A 347 -15.56 -17.18 3.73
C ILE A 347 -15.28 -17.49 2.24
N ALA A 348 -15.88 -16.78 1.30
CA ALA A 348 -15.63 -16.95 -0.14
C ALA A 348 -14.16 -16.67 -0.47
N GLN A 349 -13.60 -15.55 0.02
CA GLN A 349 -12.20 -15.18 -0.18
C GLN A 349 -11.24 -16.21 0.42
N ALA A 350 -11.54 -16.73 1.63
CA ALA A 350 -10.73 -17.78 2.26
C ALA A 350 -10.74 -19.11 1.47
N HIS A 351 -11.75 -19.32 0.60
CA HIS A 351 -11.79 -20.41 -0.36
C HIS A 351 -11.27 -20.01 -1.75
N ASN A 352 -10.54 -18.89 -1.87
CA ASN A 352 -10.04 -18.34 -3.15
C ASN A 352 -11.16 -18.14 -4.19
N SER A 353 -12.36 -17.80 -3.74
CA SER A 353 -13.55 -17.63 -4.56
C SER A 353 -13.96 -16.16 -4.65
N ASP A 354 -14.62 -15.80 -5.76
CA ASP A 354 -15.10 -14.44 -6.01
C ASP A 354 -16.59 -14.35 -5.67
N MET A 355 -16.96 -13.39 -4.83
CA MET A 355 -18.36 -13.08 -4.51
C MET A 355 -18.81 -11.87 -5.31
N GLN A 356 -19.85 -12.05 -6.11
CA GLN A 356 -20.48 -11.01 -6.93
C GLN A 356 -21.91 -10.76 -6.44
N ILE A 357 -22.33 -9.50 -6.48
CA ILE A 357 -23.69 -9.08 -6.15
C ILE A 357 -24.22 -8.32 -7.33
N ALA A 358 -25.40 -8.68 -7.79
CA ALA A 358 -26.08 -8.05 -8.90
C ALA A 358 -27.58 -7.87 -8.60
N ALA A 359 -28.21 -6.95 -9.33
CA ALA A 359 -29.66 -6.83 -9.30
C ALA A 359 -30.30 -8.05 -9.97
N GLY A 360 -31.38 -8.58 -9.38
CA GLY A 360 -32.18 -9.65 -9.96
C GLY A 360 -32.97 -9.19 -11.18
N GLN A 361 -33.23 -10.09 -12.13
CA GLN A 361 -33.99 -9.78 -13.36
C GLN A 361 -35.43 -9.31 -13.09
N ASP A 362 -36.05 -9.84 -12.04
CA ASP A 362 -37.42 -9.49 -11.62
C ASP A 362 -37.43 -8.54 -10.40
N GLY A 363 -36.37 -7.79 -10.18
CA GLY A 363 -36.10 -7.06 -8.94
C GLY A 363 -35.38 -7.93 -7.91
N GLY A 364 -35.03 -7.36 -6.72
CA GLY A 364 -34.29 -8.09 -5.69
C GLY A 364 -32.78 -8.17 -5.94
N THR A 365 -32.13 -9.19 -5.37
CA THR A 365 -30.69 -9.37 -5.41
C THR A 365 -30.29 -10.77 -5.81
N ILE A 366 -29.21 -10.89 -6.58
CA ILE A 366 -28.50 -12.14 -6.83
C ILE A 366 -27.11 -12.04 -6.21
N VAL A 367 -26.80 -12.95 -5.28
CA VAL A 367 -25.44 -13.13 -4.75
C VAL A 367 -24.86 -14.40 -5.38
N THR A 368 -23.81 -14.26 -6.15
CA THR A 368 -23.12 -15.38 -6.83
C THR A 368 -21.70 -15.53 -6.27
N ILE A 369 -21.34 -16.78 -5.94
CA ILE A 369 -19.99 -17.14 -5.51
C ILE A 369 -19.41 -18.07 -6.57
N LEU A 370 -18.29 -17.66 -7.18
CA LEU A 370 -17.59 -18.40 -8.21
C LEU A 370 -16.30 -18.98 -7.62
N PHE A 371 -16.24 -20.29 -7.59
CA PHE A 371 -15.07 -21.02 -7.09
C PHE A 371 -14.00 -21.17 -8.19
N LYS A 372 -12.73 -21.19 -7.79
CA LYS A 372 -11.65 -21.51 -8.73
C LYS A 372 -11.72 -23.00 -9.07
N THR A 373 -11.46 -23.33 -10.32
CA THR A 373 -11.33 -24.72 -10.77
C THR A 373 -10.13 -25.35 -10.04
N THR A 374 -10.34 -26.42 -9.34
CA THR A 374 -9.25 -27.26 -8.83
C THR A 374 -8.65 -28.01 -10.04
N SER A 375 -7.46 -27.60 -10.45
CA SER A 375 -6.66 -28.35 -11.43
C SER A 375 -6.08 -29.59 -10.79
#